data_369cd37b0b3326692de1a24c1f1735e1
#
_entry.id   369cd37b0b3326692de1a24c1f1735e1
#
_cell.length_a   1.000
_cell.length_b   1.000
_cell.length_c   1.000
_cell.angle_alpha   90.00
_cell.angle_beta   90.00
_cell.angle_gamma   90.00
#
_symmetry.space_group_name_H-M   'P 1'
#
loop_
_entity.id
_entity.type
_entity.pdbx_description
1 polymer ?
#
loop_
_entity_poly.entity_id
_entity_poly.type
_entity_poly.pdbx_seq_one_letter_code
_entity_poly.pdbx_strand_id
1 'polypeptide(L)'
;GSGNYSISGGLSGKTITIDPGHGGSDSGAIGPHGVQEKNITLPISMYLKKSLENRGAKVLMTRTTDVDVYGPNASGVDELGARVNVANRSNSDALVSVHINAFNNPSVGGIATYYYSKTGNDARLAQKVQSQIANTPGFNGDRGIQEGNLYVLRHSNMPAILVELGFISNPNEERVLQSPQTQEDFANRIAAGIASYFGG
;
A
#
# COMPACT_ATOMS: atom_id res chain seq x y z
N GLY A 1 -8.80 -33.85 22.63
CA GLY A 1 -7.56 -33.11 22.46
C GLY A 1 -7.85 -31.91 21.56
N SER A 2 -7.90 -30.72 22.15
CA SER A 2 -7.99 -29.46 21.43
C SER A 2 -6.65 -29.23 20.76
N GLY A 3 -6.55 -29.51 19.47
CA GLY A 3 -5.39 -29.13 18.68
C GLY A 3 -5.32 -27.61 18.63
N ASN A 4 -4.31 -27.04 19.26
CA ASN A 4 -3.92 -25.67 19.03
C ASN A 4 -3.42 -25.57 17.59
N TYR A 5 -4.31 -25.23 16.68
CA TYR A 5 -3.89 -24.70 15.39
C TYR A 5 -3.32 -23.29 15.65
N SER A 6 -2.02 -23.22 15.90
CA SER A 6 -1.35 -21.94 15.75
C SER A 6 -1.44 -21.61 14.26
N ILE A 7 -2.32 -20.71 13.92
CA ILE A 7 -2.24 -20.02 12.64
C ILE A 7 -0.96 -19.20 12.76
N SER A 8 0.17 -19.79 12.33
CA SER A 8 1.39 -19.02 12.21
C SER A 8 1.10 -17.98 11.14
N GLY A 9 0.84 -16.74 11.55
CA GLY A 9 0.54 -15.65 10.65
C GLY A 9 1.71 -15.27 9.74
N GLY A 10 2.87 -15.93 9.88
CA GLY A 10 4.08 -15.71 9.10
C GLY A 10 4.80 -14.41 9.40
N LEU A 11 4.26 -13.54 10.25
CA LEU A 11 4.76 -12.18 10.50
C LEU A 11 5.19 -11.94 11.95
N SER A 12 5.26 -12.98 12.78
CA SER A 12 5.76 -12.85 14.15
C SER A 12 7.20 -12.34 14.13
N GLY A 13 7.48 -11.30 14.90
CA GLY A 13 8.80 -10.67 14.96
C GLY A 13 9.13 -9.74 13.80
N LYS A 14 8.22 -9.58 12.83
CA LYS A 14 8.42 -8.65 11.71
C LYS A 14 7.82 -7.28 12.01
N THR A 15 8.52 -6.24 11.57
CA THR A 15 8.04 -4.85 11.61
C THR A 15 7.75 -4.38 10.19
N ILE A 16 6.54 -3.94 9.95
CA ILE A 16 6.09 -3.45 8.65
C ILE A 16 5.68 -1.98 8.79
N THR A 17 6.21 -1.13 7.93
CA THR A 17 5.76 0.25 7.83
C THR A 17 4.76 0.38 6.69
N ILE A 18 3.59 0.94 6.98
CA ILE A 18 2.56 1.30 6.00
C ILE A 18 2.62 2.81 5.78
N ASP A 19 2.64 3.21 4.53
CA ASP A 19 2.64 4.61 4.11
C ASP A 19 1.33 4.91 3.35
N PRO A 20 0.28 5.42 4.03
CA PRO A 20 -0.92 5.89 3.34
C PRO A 20 -0.57 7.11 2.49
N GLY A 21 -0.66 6.97 1.16
CA GLY A 21 -0.29 8.05 0.24
C GLY A 21 -1.12 9.31 0.43
N HIS A 22 -0.48 10.46 0.22
CA HIS A 22 -1.08 11.80 0.33
C HIS A 22 -1.56 12.12 1.75
N GLY A 23 -2.45 13.07 1.91
CA GLY A 23 -2.99 13.48 3.22
C GLY A 23 -2.86 14.97 3.46
N GLY A 24 -3.72 15.53 4.31
CA GLY A 24 -3.70 16.93 4.68
C GLY A 24 -3.88 17.86 3.49
N SER A 25 -2.88 18.69 3.21
CA SER A 25 -2.90 19.64 2.09
C SER A 25 -2.77 18.99 0.71
N ASP A 26 -2.37 17.72 0.65
CA ASP A 26 -2.22 16.93 -0.58
C ASP A 26 -3.38 15.96 -0.72
N SER A 27 -4.32 16.26 -1.61
CA SER A 27 -5.47 15.40 -1.90
C SER A 27 -5.09 14.09 -2.61
N GLY A 28 -3.92 14.05 -3.26
CA GLY A 28 -3.65 13.10 -4.32
C GLY A 28 -4.53 13.36 -5.52
N ALA A 29 -4.71 12.37 -6.37
CA ALA A 29 -5.60 12.46 -7.51
C ALA A 29 -7.06 12.59 -7.08
N ILE A 30 -7.87 13.26 -7.91
CA ILE A 30 -9.29 13.45 -7.67
C ILE A 30 -10.05 12.81 -8.83
N GLY A 31 -10.97 11.90 -8.51
CA GLY A 31 -11.78 11.21 -9.50
C GLY A 31 -12.85 12.08 -10.12
N PRO A 32 -13.50 11.60 -11.19
CA PRO A 32 -14.51 12.37 -11.92
C PRO A 32 -15.74 12.73 -11.08
N HIS A 33 -16.01 12.02 -10.00
CA HIS A 33 -17.09 12.33 -9.06
C HIS A 33 -16.58 12.98 -7.76
N GLY A 34 -15.34 13.48 -7.77
CA GLY A 34 -14.78 14.26 -6.67
C GLY A 34 -14.15 13.45 -5.55
N VAL A 35 -14.02 12.14 -5.70
CA VAL A 35 -13.36 11.29 -4.69
C VAL A 35 -11.86 11.59 -4.68
N GLN A 36 -11.32 11.87 -3.49
CA GLN A 36 -9.91 12.19 -3.31
C GLN A 36 -9.12 10.95 -2.92
N GLU A 37 -7.98 10.75 -3.54
CA GLU A 37 -7.11 9.60 -3.29
C GLU A 37 -6.77 9.44 -1.80
N LYS A 38 -6.43 10.53 -1.12
CA LYS A 38 -6.08 10.49 0.32
C LYS A 38 -7.17 9.88 1.20
N ASN A 39 -8.44 10.02 0.80
CA ASN A 39 -9.60 9.51 1.54
C ASN A 39 -9.87 8.04 1.27
N ILE A 40 -9.19 7.45 0.31
CA ILE A 40 -9.22 6.01 -0.01
C ILE A 40 -8.00 5.30 0.58
N THR A 41 -6.83 5.90 0.44
CA THR A 41 -5.57 5.28 0.91
C THR A 41 -5.55 5.09 2.42
N LEU A 42 -6.12 6.02 3.19
CA LEU A 42 -6.12 5.93 4.65
C LEU A 42 -6.96 4.74 5.17
N PRO A 43 -8.25 4.59 4.81
CA PRO A 43 -9.02 3.45 5.31
C PRO A 43 -8.46 2.10 4.87
N ILE A 44 -7.97 1.96 3.64
CA ILE A 44 -7.30 0.72 3.21
C ILE A 44 -6.09 0.44 4.11
N SER A 45 -5.28 1.46 4.37
CA SER A 45 -4.09 1.33 5.22
C SER A 45 -4.44 0.96 6.66
N MET A 46 -5.55 1.47 7.20
CA MET A 46 -6.02 1.12 8.54
C MET A 46 -6.49 -0.34 8.61
N TYR A 47 -7.21 -0.82 7.61
CA TYR A 47 -7.55 -2.24 7.50
C TYR A 47 -6.29 -3.11 7.35
N LEU A 48 -5.31 -2.64 6.56
CA LEU A 48 -4.05 -3.35 6.37
C LEU A 48 -3.27 -3.48 7.69
N LYS A 49 -3.21 -2.40 8.47
CA LYS A 49 -2.60 -2.43 9.81
C LYS A 49 -3.20 -3.54 10.65
N LYS A 50 -4.53 -3.59 10.73
CA LYS A 50 -5.24 -4.62 11.51
C LYS A 50 -4.94 -6.02 10.99
N SER A 51 -4.97 -6.22 9.68
CA SER A 51 -4.72 -7.52 9.06
C SER A 51 -3.29 -8.01 9.31
N LEU A 52 -2.30 -7.12 9.22
CA LEU A 52 -0.90 -7.46 9.52
C LEU A 52 -0.68 -7.75 11.01
N GLU A 53 -1.28 -6.97 11.90
CA GLU A 53 -1.19 -7.21 13.35
C GLU A 53 -1.83 -8.53 13.74
N ASN A 54 -2.96 -8.90 13.12
CA ASN A 54 -3.60 -10.21 13.34
C ASN A 54 -2.71 -11.37 12.90
N ARG A 55 -1.73 -11.12 12.03
CA ARG A 55 -0.72 -12.10 11.60
C ARG A 55 0.55 -12.06 12.43
N GLY A 56 0.59 -11.24 13.48
CA GLY A 56 1.71 -11.14 14.42
C GLY A 56 2.72 -10.04 14.14
N ALA A 57 2.53 -9.21 13.12
CA ALA A 57 3.44 -8.12 12.81
C ALA A 57 3.32 -6.96 13.80
N LYS A 58 4.44 -6.27 14.02
CA LYS A 58 4.45 -4.91 14.54
C LYS A 58 4.27 -3.97 13.34
N VAL A 59 3.33 -3.04 13.44
CA VAL A 59 3.01 -2.13 12.35
C VAL A 59 3.28 -0.68 12.77
N LEU A 60 3.97 0.05 11.89
CA LEU A 60 4.14 1.49 11.97
C LEU A 60 3.42 2.14 10.79
N MET A 61 2.88 3.33 11.02
CA MET A 61 2.17 4.09 10.01
C MET A 61 2.84 5.46 9.85
N THR A 62 2.98 5.94 8.62
CA THR A 62 3.49 7.30 8.38
C THR A 62 2.45 8.36 8.77
N ARG A 63 1.17 8.04 8.61
CA ARG A 63 0.04 8.83 9.14
C ARG A 63 -1.12 7.92 9.52
N THR A 64 -1.95 8.36 10.47
CA THR A 64 -3.16 7.64 10.90
C THR A 64 -4.41 8.50 10.77
N THR A 65 -4.25 9.73 10.34
CA THR A 65 -5.33 10.72 10.14
C THR A 65 -5.09 11.49 8.85
N ASP A 66 -5.97 12.42 8.53
CA ASP A 66 -5.85 13.29 7.35
C ASP A 66 -4.89 14.45 7.63
N VAL A 67 -3.60 14.16 7.55
CA VAL A 67 -2.53 15.13 7.83
C VAL A 67 -1.39 14.98 6.83
N ASP A 68 -0.61 16.04 6.65
CA ASP A 68 0.72 15.98 6.03
C ASP A 68 1.69 15.32 7.03
N VAL A 69 2.61 14.50 6.53
CA VAL A 69 3.56 13.78 7.40
C VAL A 69 4.70 14.70 7.85
N TYR A 70 5.22 15.52 6.94
CA TYR A 70 6.22 16.54 7.26
C TYR A 70 5.54 17.81 7.77
N GLY A 71 4.63 18.34 6.98
CA GLY A 71 3.89 19.55 7.29
C GLY A 71 3.18 20.12 6.07
N PRO A 72 2.24 21.07 6.28
CA PRO A 72 1.45 21.65 5.19
C PRO A 72 2.35 22.35 4.16
N ASN A 73 2.06 22.09 2.87
CA ASN A 73 2.73 22.72 1.74
C ASN A 73 4.26 22.51 1.71
N ALA A 74 4.75 21.44 2.31
CA ALA A 74 6.15 21.07 2.24
C ALA A 74 6.57 20.71 0.81
N SER A 75 7.88 20.79 0.52
CA SER A 75 8.41 20.26 -0.73
C SER A 75 8.14 18.77 -0.82
N GLY A 76 8.04 18.24 -2.07
CA GLY A 76 7.88 16.81 -2.28
C GLY A 76 8.97 15.97 -1.61
N VAL A 77 10.22 16.46 -1.65
CA VAL A 77 11.35 15.77 -1.03
C VAL A 77 11.22 15.74 0.50
N ASP A 78 10.81 16.83 1.13
CA ASP A 78 10.64 16.88 2.59
C ASP A 78 9.48 15.96 3.03
N GLU A 79 8.38 15.99 2.34
CA GLU A 79 7.20 15.17 2.64
C GLU A 79 7.49 13.68 2.45
N LEU A 80 8.10 13.31 1.32
CA LEU A 80 8.43 11.91 1.03
C LEU A 80 9.59 11.41 1.91
N GLY A 81 10.54 12.28 2.21
CA GLY A 81 11.63 11.98 3.14
C GLY A 81 11.14 11.68 4.55
N ALA A 82 10.16 12.43 5.04
CA ALA A 82 9.53 12.17 6.35
C ALA A 82 8.89 10.78 6.40
N ARG A 83 8.24 10.34 5.31
CA ARG A 83 7.63 9.01 5.20
C ARG A 83 8.67 7.90 5.24
N VAL A 84 9.72 8.03 4.43
CA VAL A 84 10.83 7.08 4.40
C VAL A 84 11.54 6.98 5.75
N ASN A 85 11.68 8.10 6.46
CA ASN A 85 12.32 8.13 7.77
C ASN A 85 11.60 7.28 8.81
N VAL A 86 10.29 7.16 8.75
CA VAL A 86 9.54 6.26 9.66
C VAL A 86 10.03 4.83 9.50
N ALA A 87 10.14 4.34 8.28
CA ALA A 87 10.61 2.98 7.99
C ALA A 87 12.09 2.81 8.32
N ASN A 88 12.95 3.73 7.91
CA ASN A 88 14.40 3.61 8.07
C ASN A 88 14.82 3.69 9.54
N ARG A 89 14.26 4.59 10.32
CA ARG A 89 14.58 4.75 11.76
C ARG A 89 14.13 3.56 12.59
N SER A 90 13.07 2.88 12.20
CA SER A 90 12.57 1.70 12.90
C SER A 90 13.22 0.40 12.43
N ASN A 91 14.07 0.43 11.41
CA ASN A 91 14.62 -0.75 10.75
C ASN A 91 13.50 -1.73 10.35
N SER A 92 12.45 -1.22 9.73
CA SER A 92 11.34 -2.05 9.27
C SER A 92 11.82 -3.15 8.34
N ASP A 93 11.17 -4.30 8.38
CA ASP A 93 11.49 -5.43 7.52
C ASP A 93 10.91 -5.28 6.11
N ALA A 94 9.87 -4.47 5.97
CA ALA A 94 9.30 -4.07 4.69
C ALA A 94 8.56 -2.74 4.81
N LEU A 95 8.46 -2.02 3.69
CA LEU A 95 7.68 -0.79 3.54
C LEU A 95 6.63 -1.01 2.44
N VAL A 96 5.39 -0.67 2.74
CA VAL A 96 4.30 -0.69 1.77
C VAL A 96 3.68 0.70 1.70
N SER A 97 3.76 1.35 0.53
CA SER A 97 3.09 2.61 0.25
C SER A 97 1.79 2.33 -0.51
N VAL A 98 0.68 2.92 -0.06
CA VAL A 98 -0.66 2.66 -0.59
C VAL A 98 -1.13 3.87 -1.37
N HIS A 99 -1.41 3.66 -2.65
CA HIS A 99 -1.82 4.67 -3.60
C HIS A 99 -2.95 4.18 -4.50
N ILE A 100 -3.62 5.13 -5.15
CA ILE A 100 -4.59 4.89 -6.20
C ILE A 100 -4.11 5.62 -7.45
N ASN A 101 -4.08 4.95 -8.58
CA ASN A 101 -3.58 5.50 -9.83
C ASN A 101 -4.56 6.50 -10.47
N ALA A 102 -4.06 7.26 -11.41
CA ALA A 102 -4.86 8.16 -12.24
C ALA A 102 -4.25 8.28 -13.62
N PHE A 103 -5.11 8.48 -14.62
CA PHE A 103 -4.68 8.68 -16.00
C PHE A 103 -5.71 9.57 -16.71
N ASN A 104 -5.29 10.24 -17.80
CA ASN A 104 -6.16 11.16 -18.52
C ASN A 104 -7.23 10.46 -19.38
N ASN A 105 -7.08 9.15 -19.64
CA ASN A 105 -8.12 8.36 -20.30
C ASN A 105 -8.96 7.64 -19.24
N PRO A 106 -10.25 7.98 -19.08
CA PRO A 106 -11.11 7.41 -18.04
C PRO A 106 -11.44 5.93 -18.24
N SER A 107 -11.14 5.35 -19.41
CA SER A 107 -11.33 3.92 -19.65
C SER A 107 -10.20 3.05 -19.08
N VAL A 108 -9.07 3.66 -18.76
CA VAL A 108 -7.92 2.93 -18.19
C VAL A 108 -8.21 2.56 -16.74
N GLY A 109 -7.93 1.31 -16.40
CA GLY A 109 -8.13 0.77 -15.07
C GLY A 109 -7.16 -0.37 -14.77
N GLY A 110 -7.28 -0.97 -13.60
CA GLY A 110 -6.50 -2.12 -13.19
C GLY A 110 -5.53 -1.84 -12.06
N ILE A 111 -4.82 -2.89 -11.64
CA ILE A 111 -4.03 -2.93 -10.41
C ILE A 111 -2.58 -3.25 -10.74
N ALA A 112 -1.64 -2.50 -10.17
CA ALA A 112 -0.21 -2.73 -10.31
C ALA A 112 0.51 -2.61 -8.97
N THR A 113 1.68 -3.25 -8.87
CA THR A 113 2.60 -3.03 -7.76
C THR A 113 3.94 -2.56 -8.30
N TYR A 114 4.40 -1.42 -7.80
CA TYR A 114 5.69 -0.83 -8.17
C TYR A 114 6.77 -1.22 -7.17
N TYR A 115 7.98 -1.41 -7.68
CA TYR A 115 9.19 -1.64 -6.91
C TYR A 115 10.38 -0.92 -7.55
N TYR A 116 11.45 -0.78 -6.80
CA TYR A 116 12.76 -0.31 -7.29
C TYR A 116 13.81 -1.32 -6.85
N SER A 117 14.57 -1.85 -7.80
CA SER A 117 15.57 -2.89 -7.52
C SER A 117 16.76 -2.31 -6.76
N LYS A 118 16.81 -2.53 -5.44
CA LYS A 118 17.92 -2.06 -4.58
C LYS A 118 18.39 -3.10 -3.56
N THR A 119 17.50 -3.96 -3.02
CA THR A 119 17.85 -4.94 -1.99
C THR A 119 18.02 -6.36 -2.54
N GLY A 120 17.63 -6.61 -3.77
CA GLY A 120 17.54 -7.95 -4.36
C GLY A 120 16.24 -8.70 -4.03
N ASN A 121 15.41 -8.17 -3.12
CA ASN A 121 14.15 -8.79 -2.71
C ASN A 121 12.92 -7.95 -3.08
N ASP A 122 13.13 -6.74 -3.61
CA ASP A 122 12.04 -5.81 -3.91
C ASP A 122 11.05 -6.38 -4.93
N ALA A 123 11.55 -6.95 -6.02
CA ALA A 123 10.70 -7.57 -7.05
C ALA A 123 9.93 -8.77 -6.50
N ARG A 124 10.54 -9.56 -5.62
CA ARG A 124 9.89 -10.73 -5.03
C ARG A 124 8.75 -10.30 -4.10
N LEU A 125 8.96 -9.27 -3.29
CA LEU A 125 7.89 -8.70 -2.46
C LEU A 125 6.74 -8.19 -3.34
N ALA A 126 7.07 -7.43 -4.39
CA ALA A 126 6.07 -6.93 -5.34
C ALA A 126 5.27 -8.06 -5.99
N GLN A 127 5.95 -9.12 -6.44
CA GLN A 127 5.29 -10.27 -7.08
C GLN A 127 4.37 -11.01 -6.12
N LYS A 128 4.78 -11.21 -4.88
CA LYS A 128 3.95 -11.87 -3.85
C LYS A 128 2.69 -11.09 -3.56
N VAL A 129 2.80 -9.76 -3.45
CA VAL A 129 1.63 -8.90 -3.22
C VAL A 129 0.77 -8.82 -4.48
N GLN A 130 1.35 -8.59 -5.65
CA GLN A 130 0.59 -8.47 -6.90
C GLN A 130 -0.23 -9.71 -7.19
N SER A 131 0.31 -10.91 -6.96
CA SER A 131 -0.43 -12.16 -7.18
C SER A 131 -1.68 -12.27 -6.32
N GLN A 132 -1.73 -11.60 -5.17
CA GLN A 132 -2.88 -11.58 -4.29
C GLN A 132 -3.91 -10.50 -4.67
N ILE A 133 -3.45 -9.32 -5.10
CA ILE A 133 -4.34 -8.18 -5.36
C ILE A 133 -4.84 -8.11 -6.80
N ALA A 134 -4.15 -8.76 -7.75
CA ALA A 134 -4.38 -8.60 -9.18
C ALA A 134 -5.83 -8.89 -9.62
N ASN A 135 -6.48 -9.85 -8.97
CA ASN A 135 -7.83 -10.30 -9.32
C ASN A 135 -8.91 -9.79 -8.35
N THR A 136 -8.65 -8.69 -7.65
CA THR A 136 -9.66 -8.08 -6.78
C THR A 136 -10.88 -7.69 -7.62
N PRO A 137 -12.10 -8.12 -7.22
CA PRO A 137 -13.31 -7.83 -8.00
C PRO A 137 -13.57 -6.33 -8.14
N GLY A 138 -14.06 -5.93 -9.32
CA GLY A 138 -14.44 -4.55 -9.61
C GLY A 138 -13.36 -3.72 -10.33
N PHE A 139 -12.24 -4.32 -10.69
CA PHE A 139 -11.12 -3.63 -11.34
C PHE A 139 -10.79 -4.25 -12.71
N ASN A 140 -10.24 -3.42 -13.60
CA ASN A 140 -9.97 -3.77 -15.01
C ASN A 140 -8.65 -4.54 -15.18
N GLY A 141 -8.38 -5.51 -14.31
CA GLY A 141 -7.36 -6.51 -14.55
C GLY A 141 -6.02 -6.25 -13.91
N ASP A 142 -5.14 -7.19 -14.18
CA ASP A 142 -3.78 -7.28 -13.66
C ASP A 142 -2.83 -6.48 -14.56
N ARG A 143 -2.22 -5.43 -14.02
CA ARG A 143 -1.19 -4.64 -14.71
C ARG A 143 0.23 -5.08 -14.32
N GLY A 144 0.35 -6.11 -13.49
CA GLY A 144 1.62 -6.72 -13.11
C GLY A 144 2.45 -5.89 -12.15
N ILE A 145 3.68 -6.37 -11.94
CA ILE A 145 4.70 -5.61 -11.23
C ILE A 145 5.43 -4.70 -12.23
N GLN A 146 5.80 -3.51 -11.78
CA GLN A 146 6.47 -2.51 -12.61
C GLN A 146 7.65 -1.91 -11.84
N GLU A 147 8.80 -1.77 -12.50
CA GLU A 147 9.93 -1.09 -11.92
C GLU A 147 9.76 0.42 -12.08
N GLY A 148 9.93 1.18 -11.00
CA GLY A 148 9.80 2.62 -11.01
C GLY A 148 10.77 3.29 -10.06
N ASN A 149 11.39 4.38 -10.52
CA ASN A 149 12.30 5.18 -9.71
C ASN A 149 11.50 6.18 -8.86
N LEU A 150 10.75 5.65 -7.90
CA LEU A 150 9.95 6.44 -6.97
C LEU A 150 10.73 6.71 -5.68
N TYR A 151 10.59 7.92 -5.15
CA TYR A 151 11.38 8.39 -4.01
C TYR A 151 11.29 7.43 -2.81
N VAL A 152 10.09 7.05 -2.39
CA VAL A 152 9.90 6.18 -1.22
C VAL A 152 10.50 4.78 -1.43
N LEU A 153 10.53 4.30 -2.67
CA LEU A 153 11.11 3.00 -3.00
C LEU A 153 12.63 3.05 -3.04
N ARG A 154 13.19 4.11 -3.62
CA ARG A 154 14.63 4.26 -3.79
C ARG A 154 15.36 4.57 -2.49
N HIS A 155 14.77 5.41 -1.62
CA HIS A 155 15.43 5.90 -0.40
C HIS A 155 15.17 5.07 0.86
N SER A 156 14.28 4.09 0.81
CA SER A 156 14.08 3.14 1.91
C SER A 156 15.18 2.08 1.95
N ASN A 157 15.55 1.65 3.16
CA ASN A 157 16.69 0.73 3.38
C ASN A 157 16.28 -0.74 3.40
N MET A 158 15.00 -1.05 3.20
CA MET A 158 14.44 -2.40 3.24
C MET A 158 13.69 -2.69 1.94
N PRO A 159 13.26 -3.94 1.71
CA PRO A 159 12.33 -4.23 0.62
C PRO A 159 11.09 -3.35 0.72
N ALA A 160 10.76 -2.67 -0.38
CA ALA A 160 9.69 -1.68 -0.42
C ALA A 160 8.87 -1.80 -1.69
N ILE A 161 7.58 -1.61 -1.56
CA ILE A 161 6.63 -1.60 -2.68
C ILE A 161 5.67 -0.42 -2.57
N LEU A 162 5.13 -0.01 -3.71
CA LEU A 162 4.04 0.93 -3.81
C LEU A 162 2.93 0.26 -4.61
N VAL A 163 1.79 0.01 -3.95
CA VAL A 163 0.64 -0.56 -4.62
C VAL A 163 -0.22 0.55 -5.21
N GLU A 164 -0.62 0.37 -6.47
CA GLU A 164 -1.57 1.21 -7.18
C GLU A 164 -2.88 0.42 -7.34
N LEU A 165 -3.83 0.71 -6.46
CA LEU A 165 -5.04 -0.08 -6.27
C LEU A 165 -6.19 0.43 -7.14
N GLY A 166 -6.04 0.27 -8.44
CA GLY A 166 -7.00 0.77 -9.41
C GLY A 166 -6.71 2.20 -9.83
N PHE A 167 -7.60 2.74 -10.66
CA PHE A 167 -7.53 4.11 -11.19
C PHE A 167 -8.72 4.92 -10.68
N ILE A 168 -8.45 5.96 -9.90
CA ILE A 168 -9.51 6.86 -9.41
C ILE A 168 -10.15 7.65 -10.56
N SER A 169 -9.43 7.83 -11.66
CA SER A 169 -9.90 8.45 -12.90
C SER A 169 -10.90 7.60 -13.69
N ASN A 170 -10.97 6.30 -13.41
CA ASN A 170 -11.98 5.41 -14.01
C ASN A 170 -13.25 5.47 -13.16
N PRO A 171 -14.41 5.90 -13.71
CA PRO A 171 -15.62 6.10 -12.91
C PRO A 171 -16.12 4.85 -12.19
N ASN A 172 -15.98 3.69 -12.79
CA ASN A 172 -16.38 2.43 -12.15
C ASN A 172 -15.46 2.05 -11.00
N GLU A 173 -14.15 2.21 -11.18
CA GLU A 173 -13.17 1.92 -10.13
C GLU A 173 -13.26 2.96 -9.01
N GLU A 174 -13.46 4.24 -9.33
CA GLU A 174 -13.72 5.28 -8.34
C GLU A 174 -14.87 4.89 -7.41
N ARG A 175 -15.96 4.40 -7.99
CA ARG A 175 -17.14 3.98 -7.22
C ARG A 175 -16.82 2.79 -6.30
N VAL A 176 -16.16 1.76 -6.84
CA VAL A 176 -15.83 0.52 -6.11
C VAL A 176 -14.83 0.81 -4.98
N LEU A 177 -13.88 1.73 -5.19
CA LEU A 177 -12.88 2.12 -4.19
C LEU A 177 -13.48 2.73 -2.91
N GLN A 178 -14.70 3.24 -2.98
CA GLN A 178 -15.39 3.80 -1.81
C GLN A 178 -16.06 2.75 -0.94
N SER A 179 -16.17 1.51 -1.40
CA SER A 179 -16.80 0.43 -0.65
C SER A 179 -15.88 -0.05 0.47
N PRO A 180 -16.33 -0.04 1.75
CA PRO A 180 -15.56 -0.59 2.85
C PRO A 180 -15.16 -2.06 2.63
N GLN A 181 -16.03 -2.85 2.01
CA GLN A 181 -15.74 -4.26 1.70
C GLN A 181 -14.58 -4.42 0.72
N THR A 182 -14.53 -3.58 -0.32
CA THR A 182 -13.41 -3.55 -1.27
C THR A 182 -12.12 -3.10 -0.59
N GLN A 183 -12.20 -2.08 0.24
CA GLN A 183 -11.05 -1.56 0.98
C GLN A 183 -10.47 -2.62 1.92
N GLU A 184 -11.32 -3.32 2.65
CA GLU A 184 -10.89 -4.40 3.53
C GLU A 184 -10.35 -5.61 2.74
N ASP A 185 -10.96 -5.95 1.62
CA ASP A 185 -10.49 -7.02 0.73
C ASP A 185 -9.09 -6.73 0.19
N PHE A 186 -8.83 -5.51 -0.28
CA PHE A 186 -7.48 -5.09 -0.66
C PHE A 186 -6.49 -5.27 0.48
N ALA A 187 -6.84 -4.81 1.67
CA ALA A 187 -5.97 -4.90 2.84
C ALA A 187 -5.61 -6.34 3.18
N ASN A 188 -6.61 -7.23 3.20
CA ASN A 188 -6.40 -8.65 3.49
C ASN A 188 -5.54 -9.33 2.43
N ARG A 189 -5.71 -8.98 1.15
CA ARG A 189 -4.91 -9.51 0.05
C ARG A 189 -3.46 -9.03 0.12
N ILE A 190 -3.24 -7.75 0.40
CA ILE A 190 -1.89 -7.20 0.58
C ILE A 190 -1.19 -7.91 1.75
N ALA A 191 -1.88 -8.06 2.88
CA ALA A 191 -1.34 -8.75 4.05
C ALA A 191 -0.97 -10.22 3.75
N ALA A 192 -1.81 -10.92 3.00
CA ALA A 192 -1.53 -12.29 2.55
C ALA A 192 -0.27 -12.34 1.68
N GLY A 193 -0.09 -11.39 0.78
CA GLY A 193 1.10 -11.30 -0.07
C GLY A 193 2.37 -11.02 0.73
N ILE A 194 2.32 -10.11 1.69
CA ILE A 194 3.44 -9.82 2.59
C ILE A 194 3.78 -11.05 3.44
N ALA A 195 2.79 -11.73 3.99
CA ALA A 195 3.01 -12.97 4.75
C ALA A 195 3.65 -14.05 3.88
N SER A 196 3.18 -14.22 2.66
CA SER A 196 3.78 -15.17 1.70
C SER A 196 5.24 -14.83 1.40
N TYR A 197 5.57 -13.55 1.29
CA TYR A 197 6.95 -13.10 1.09
C TYR A 197 7.86 -13.54 2.25
N PHE A 198 7.39 -13.44 3.49
CA PHE A 198 8.14 -13.87 4.68
C PHE A 198 8.02 -15.37 4.98
N GLY A 199 7.42 -16.16 4.09
CA GLY A 199 7.32 -17.61 4.21
C GLY A 199 6.10 -18.12 4.95
N GLY A 200 5.09 -17.25 5.11
CA GLY A 200 3.83 -17.57 5.79
C GLY A 200 2.77 -18.13 4.87
#